data_05582121af1959a81d5727d9acff9451
#
_entry.id   05582121af1959a81d5727d9acff9451
#
_cell.length_a   1.000
_cell.length_b   1.000
_cell.length_c   1.000
_cell.angle_alpha   90.00
_cell.angle_beta   90.00
_cell.angle_gamma   90.00
#
_symmetry.space_group_name_H-M   'P 1'
#
loop_
_entity.id
_entity.type
_entity.pdbx_description
1 polymer ?
#
loop_
_entity_poly.entity_id
_entity_poly.type
_entity_poly.pdbx_seq_one_letter_code
_entity_poly.pdbx_strand_id
1 'polypeptide(L)'
;MGRSEELFERAVKRIPGGVNSPVRAYGAIGMAPRFIKRADGCHIYDVDDNCYVDYIDSWGPMILGHNFPEIREAVVKACAEGLSFGCATEIEVEMAEFICEHLPHVEMVRMVNSGTEAVMSAIRAARGYTGRDKIIKFAGCYHGHSDALLVSAGSGVMTSGVPDSAGVPKGCTQDTMTAVYNDLDSVKALLEQAKGQVAAVIVEPVAANMGVVAPKKGFLEDLRTLCDQHGTLLIFDEVITGFRLAFGGAAEYFGVTPDMVTYGKIIGAGMPVGAYGGSREIMEMVSPAGPVYQAGTLSGNPIAMAAGLTQLKYLYEHQEVYKDLEEKGQKLYGGIEEILKEAGSEYHVNHVSSLGSLFFAKEEVVDYTSAKSSDTKAFADYFLAMLKQGIHLAPSQFEAMFLSTAHSDEVLEDTLTKIRNYFM
;
A
#
# COMPACT_ATOMS: atom_id res chain seq x y z
N MET A 1 31.70 12.41 -7.61
CA MET A 1 30.48 11.77 -8.11
C MET A 1 30.49 10.35 -7.60
N GLY A 2 29.49 9.97 -6.81
CA GLY A 2 29.37 8.60 -6.32
C GLY A 2 28.86 7.65 -7.42
N ARG A 3 28.92 6.36 -7.14
CA ARG A 3 28.43 5.32 -8.07
C ARG A 3 26.93 5.45 -8.36
N SER A 4 26.13 5.82 -7.35
CA SER A 4 24.68 6.06 -7.51
C SER A 4 24.41 7.20 -8.52
N GLU A 5 25.16 8.27 -8.47
CA GLU A 5 25.02 9.42 -9.39
C GLU A 5 25.38 9.02 -10.84
N GLU A 6 26.50 8.28 -11.03
CA GLU A 6 26.88 7.74 -12.34
C GLU A 6 25.80 6.83 -12.92
N LEU A 7 25.24 5.95 -12.10
CA LEU A 7 24.15 5.05 -12.51
C LEU A 7 22.89 5.82 -12.88
N PHE A 8 22.54 6.87 -12.13
CA PHE A 8 21.38 7.70 -12.44
C PHE A 8 21.55 8.43 -13.77
N GLU A 9 22.74 9.03 -14.04
CA GLU A 9 23.03 9.64 -15.34
C GLU A 9 22.89 8.65 -16.51
N ARG A 10 23.21 7.39 -16.30
CA ARG A 10 23.04 6.33 -17.30
C ARG A 10 21.58 5.93 -17.42
N ALA A 11 20.88 5.82 -16.30
CA ALA A 11 19.48 5.42 -16.24
C ALA A 11 18.55 6.40 -16.98
N VAL A 12 18.70 7.71 -16.77
CA VAL A 12 17.86 8.72 -17.42
C VAL A 12 17.99 8.72 -18.95
N LYS A 13 19.06 8.16 -19.50
CA LYS A 13 19.24 8.00 -20.96
C LYS A 13 18.45 6.82 -21.54
N ARG A 14 17.92 5.93 -20.71
CA ARG A 14 17.30 4.66 -21.15
C ARG A 14 15.95 4.38 -20.51
N ILE A 15 15.71 4.92 -19.33
CA ILE A 15 14.48 4.72 -18.54
C ILE A 15 13.85 6.09 -18.32
N PRO A 16 12.57 6.30 -18.58
CA PRO A 16 11.90 7.57 -18.33
C PRO A 16 12.11 8.04 -16.87
N GLY A 17 12.72 9.22 -16.70
CA GLY A 17 13.09 9.75 -15.39
C GLY A 17 14.13 8.92 -14.63
N GLY A 18 14.78 7.93 -15.27
CA GLY A 18 15.81 7.06 -14.69
C GLY A 18 15.28 5.95 -13.77
N VAL A 19 13.97 5.77 -13.66
CA VAL A 19 13.33 4.82 -12.73
C VAL A 19 12.11 4.14 -13.33
N ASN A 20 11.75 2.96 -12.78
CA ASN A 20 10.56 2.21 -13.18
C ASN A 20 9.31 2.54 -12.32
N SER A 21 9.44 3.47 -11.37
CA SER A 21 8.31 4.03 -10.60
C SER A 21 8.67 5.45 -10.15
N PRO A 22 7.77 6.45 -10.33
CA PRO A 22 8.09 7.88 -10.25
C PRO A 22 8.74 8.32 -8.93
N VAL A 23 8.23 7.85 -7.79
CA VAL A 23 8.73 8.25 -6.46
C VAL A 23 10.20 7.88 -6.26
N ARG A 24 10.67 6.80 -6.88
CA ARG A 24 12.08 6.34 -6.80
C ARG A 24 13.08 7.32 -7.40
N ALA A 25 12.65 8.31 -8.17
CA ALA A 25 13.54 9.31 -8.79
C ALA A 25 14.00 10.40 -7.83
N TYR A 26 13.48 10.46 -6.59
CA TYR A 26 13.77 11.52 -5.60
C TYR A 26 13.49 12.94 -6.12
N GLY A 27 12.53 13.07 -7.04
CA GLY A 27 12.20 14.36 -7.66
C GLY A 27 11.79 15.43 -6.65
N ALA A 28 11.05 15.08 -5.62
CA ALA A 28 10.64 15.99 -4.55
C ALA A 28 11.82 16.41 -3.64
N ILE A 29 12.91 15.64 -3.62
CA ILE A 29 14.08 15.88 -2.77
C ILE A 29 15.17 16.69 -3.51
N GLY A 30 15.18 16.62 -4.83
CA GLY A 30 16.15 17.36 -5.66
C GLY A 30 17.58 16.77 -5.68
N MET A 31 17.70 15.46 -5.43
CA MET A 31 18.99 14.75 -5.52
C MET A 31 18.86 13.47 -6.34
N ALA A 32 20.00 12.89 -6.77
CA ALA A 32 20.01 11.56 -7.39
C ALA A 32 19.61 10.48 -6.38
N PRO A 33 18.78 9.49 -6.79
CA PRO A 33 18.38 8.41 -5.90
C PRO A 33 19.57 7.52 -5.52
N ARG A 34 19.48 6.87 -4.37
CA ARG A 34 20.43 5.81 -4.00
C ARG A 34 20.10 4.53 -4.78
N PHE A 35 21.12 3.91 -5.35
CA PHE A 35 21.01 2.63 -6.04
C PHE A 35 21.39 1.52 -5.06
N ILE A 36 20.40 0.69 -4.70
CA ILE A 36 20.56 -0.34 -3.68
C ILE A 36 21.08 -1.62 -4.34
N LYS A 37 22.06 -2.28 -3.71
CA LYS A 37 22.66 -3.52 -4.19
C LYS A 37 22.28 -4.75 -3.38
N ARG A 38 21.91 -4.58 -2.09
CA ARG A 38 21.46 -5.66 -1.22
C ARG A 38 20.67 -5.11 -0.05
N ALA A 39 19.91 -5.98 0.59
CA ALA A 39 19.17 -5.68 1.82
C ALA A 39 19.18 -6.91 2.74
N ASP A 40 19.11 -6.68 4.05
CA ASP A 40 19.05 -7.73 5.07
C ASP A 40 18.44 -7.17 6.36
N GLY A 41 17.49 -7.89 6.96
CA GLY A 41 16.73 -7.42 8.12
C GLY A 41 16.08 -6.06 7.86
N CYS A 42 16.33 -5.08 8.69
CA CYS A 42 15.84 -3.70 8.50
C CYS A 42 16.86 -2.78 7.78
N HIS A 43 17.89 -3.34 7.15
CA HIS A 43 18.95 -2.55 6.52
C HIS A 43 19.00 -2.74 5.01
N ILE A 44 19.25 -1.63 4.31
CA ILE A 44 19.59 -1.60 2.88
C ILE A 44 20.99 -1.06 2.68
N TYR A 45 21.66 -1.50 1.62
CA TYR A 45 23.03 -1.13 1.30
C TYR A 45 23.10 -0.64 -0.14
N ASP A 46 23.61 0.58 -0.33
CA ASP A 46 23.76 1.14 -1.66
C ASP A 46 25.00 0.64 -2.40
N VAL A 47 25.14 1.03 -3.65
CA VAL A 47 26.28 0.66 -4.51
C VAL A 47 27.59 1.35 -4.12
N ASP A 48 27.53 2.35 -3.24
CA ASP A 48 28.66 3.08 -2.67
C ASP A 48 29.04 2.54 -1.27
N ASP A 49 28.48 1.39 -0.85
CA ASP A 49 28.70 0.69 0.42
C ASP A 49 28.13 1.40 1.67
N ASN A 50 27.29 2.42 1.50
CA ASN A 50 26.59 3.01 2.62
C ASN A 50 25.48 2.06 3.11
N CYS A 51 25.30 2.02 4.43
CA CYS A 51 24.24 1.26 5.11
C CYS A 51 23.18 2.22 5.65
N TYR A 52 21.92 1.86 5.47
CA TYR A 52 20.78 2.65 5.96
C TYR A 52 19.79 1.74 6.67
N VAL A 53 19.20 2.23 7.76
CA VAL A 53 17.95 1.66 8.30
C VAL A 53 16.82 2.04 7.35
N ASP A 54 16.07 1.04 6.88
CA ASP A 54 15.05 1.21 5.84
C ASP A 54 13.65 1.27 6.45
N TYR A 55 13.00 2.43 6.32
CA TYR A 55 11.60 2.63 6.70
C TYR A 55 10.65 2.62 5.49
N ILE A 56 11.13 2.23 4.31
CA ILE A 56 10.30 1.99 3.14
C ILE A 56 9.80 0.54 3.12
N ASP A 57 10.62 -0.43 3.56
CA ASP A 57 10.30 -1.86 3.57
C ASP A 57 9.73 -2.34 2.22
N SER A 58 10.36 -1.86 1.12
CA SER A 58 9.89 -2.10 -0.27
C SER A 58 8.44 -1.62 -0.53
N TRP A 59 7.99 -0.57 0.13
CA TRP A 59 6.61 -0.04 0.15
C TRP A 59 5.63 -0.95 0.90
N GLY A 60 6.14 -1.67 1.91
CA GLY A 60 5.35 -2.42 2.85
C GLY A 60 5.40 -3.96 2.79
N PRO A 61 5.84 -4.64 1.70
CA PRO A 61 5.84 -6.11 1.68
C PRO A 61 6.80 -6.78 2.68
N MET A 62 7.85 -6.08 3.14
CA MET A 62 8.89 -6.66 3.99
C MET A 62 8.53 -6.64 5.47
N ILE A 63 7.33 -7.09 5.83
CA ILE A 63 6.83 -7.11 7.21
C ILE A 63 7.73 -7.93 8.16
N LEU A 64 8.42 -8.97 7.66
CA LEU A 64 9.38 -9.79 8.39
C LEU A 64 10.84 -9.29 8.23
N GLY A 65 11.03 -8.14 7.55
CA GLY A 65 12.35 -7.65 7.15
C GLY A 65 12.82 -8.21 5.81
N HIS A 66 13.88 -7.61 5.31
CA HIS A 66 14.51 -8.03 4.06
C HIS A 66 15.20 -9.39 4.20
N ASN A 67 15.21 -10.16 3.11
CA ASN A 67 15.97 -11.40 2.98
C ASN A 67 15.62 -12.45 4.05
N PHE A 68 14.37 -12.52 4.48
CA PHE A 68 13.91 -13.45 5.49
C PHE A 68 14.23 -14.91 5.05
N PRO A 69 14.93 -15.71 5.91
CA PRO A 69 15.53 -16.98 5.47
C PRO A 69 14.54 -17.96 4.86
N GLU A 70 13.41 -18.21 5.53
CA GLU A 70 12.42 -19.20 5.11
C GLU A 70 11.79 -18.85 3.76
N ILE A 71 11.52 -17.55 3.53
CA ILE A 71 10.97 -17.06 2.24
C ILE A 71 12.02 -17.24 1.14
N ARG A 72 13.28 -16.84 1.40
CA ARG A 72 14.37 -17.00 0.45
C ARG A 72 14.58 -18.47 0.05
N GLU A 73 14.58 -19.37 1.04
CA GLU A 73 14.73 -20.81 0.80
C GLU A 73 13.58 -21.40 -0.02
N ALA A 74 12.33 -21.00 0.27
CA ALA A 74 11.17 -21.40 -0.52
C ALA A 74 11.28 -20.93 -1.98
N VAL A 75 11.71 -19.68 -2.20
CA VAL A 75 11.96 -19.14 -3.55
C VAL A 75 13.05 -19.91 -4.27
N VAL A 76 14.18 -20.18 -3.62
CA VAL A 76 15.30 -20.95 -4.22
C VAL A 76 14.84 -22.37 -4.60
N LYS A 77 14.08 -23.03 -3.73
CA LYS A 77 13.52 -24.36 -4.01
C LYS A 77 12.56 -24.32 -5.20
N ALA A 78 11.63 -23.37 -5.24
CA ALA A 78 10.69 -23.24 -6.34
C ALA A 78 11.39 -22.92 -7.67
N CYS A 79 12.43 -22.08 -7.65
CA CYS A 79 13.25 -21.78 -8.83
C CYS A 79 13.92 -23.03 -9.42
N ALA A 80 14.29 -24.01 -8.61
CA ALA A 80 14.91 -25.27 -9.08
C ALA A 80 13.94 -26.15 -9.90
N GLU A 81 12.63 -26.03 -9.66
CA GLU A 81 11.60 -26.77 -10.38
C GLU A 81 11.13 -26.07 -11.68
N GLY A 82 11.44 -24.78 -11.83
CA GLY A 82 11.11 -23.96 -13.00
C GLY A 82 10.47 -22.63 -12.65
N LEU A 83 10.58 -21.66 -13.56
CA LEU A 83 10.17 -20.28 -13.27
C LEU A 83 8.69 -20.01 -13.57
N SER A 84 8.13 -20.68 -14.59
CA SER A 84 6.75 -20.46 -15.04
C SER A 84 6.36 -21.56 -16.03
N PHE A 85 5.11 -22.01 -15.99
CA PHE A 85 4.69 -23.18 -16.75
C PHE A 85 3.60 -22.88 -17.79
N GLY A 86 2.86 -21.77 -17.65
CA GLY A 86 1.67 -21.50 -18.48
C GLY A 86 0.54 -22.52 -18.26
N CYS A 87 0.56 -23.20 -17.11
CA CYS A 87 -0.38 -24.21 -16.67
C CYS A 87 -0.71 -23.99 -15.20
N ALA A 88 -1.84 -24.54 -14.75
CA ALA A 88 -2.20 -24.54 -13.32
C ALA A 88 -1.20 -25.36 -12.49
N THR A 89 -0.99 -24.94 -11.24
CA THR A 89 -0.05 -25.55 -10.31
C THR A 89 -0.73 -25.89 -8.98
N GLU A 90 -0.19 -26.87 -8.26
CA GLU A 90 -0.69 -27.26 -6.94
C GLU A 90 -0.61 -26.09 -5.95
N ILE A 91 0.49 -25.35 -5.97
CA ILE A 91 0.73 -24.23 -5.04
C ILE A 91 -0.24 -23.06 -5.23
N GLU A 92 -0.84 -22.86 -6.42
CA GLU A 92 -1.94 -21.91 -6.63
C GLU A 92 -3.18 -22.32 -5.85
N VAL A 93 -3.47 -23.63 -5.83
CA VAL A 93 -4.61 -24.18 -5.08
C VAL A 93 -4.37 -24.02 -3.59
N GLU A 94 -3.19 -24.43 -3.09
CA GLU A 94 -2.82 -24.25 -1.69
C GLU A 94 -2.90 -22.81 -1.23
N MET A 95 -2.45 -21.86 -2.05
CA MET A 95 -2.52 -20.42 -1.74
C MET A 95 -3.96 -19.94 -1.65
N ALA A 96 -4.82 -20.36 -2.58
CA ALA A 96 -6.22 -19.97 -2.60
C ALA A 96 -6.98 -20.61 -1.42
N GLU A 97 -6.77 -21.90 -1.14
CA GLU A 97 -7.32 -22.58 0.01
C GLU A 97 -6.92 -21.89 1.31
N PHE A 98 -5.63 -21.62 1.50
CA PHE A 98 -5.11 -20.97 2.69
C PHE A 98 -5.75 -19.60 2.94
N ILE A 99 -5.91 -18.78 1.90
CA ILE A 99 -6.57 -17.47 2.01
C ILE A 99 -8.05 -17.64 2.37
N CYS A 100 -8.79 -18.49 1.65
CA CYS A 100 -10.22 -18.65 1.85
C CYS A 100 -10.57 -19.34 3.20
N GLU A 101 -9.71 -20.21 3.70
CA GLU A 101 -9.92 -20.87 5.00
C GLU A 101 -9.69 -19.93 6.18
N HIS A 102 -8.81 -18.95 6.04
CA HIS A 102 -8.39 -18.08 7.15
C HIS A 102 -8.95 -16.66 7.09
N LEU A 103 -9.56 -16.26 5.96
CA LEU A 103 -10.22 -14.97 5.80
C LEU A 103 -11.73 -15.14 5.58
N PRO A 104 -12.56 -14.99 6.61
CA PRO A 104 -14.00 -15.30 6.54
C PRO A 104 -14.79 -14.51 5.49
N HIS A 105 -14.28 -13.36 5.09
CA HIS A 105 -14.88 -12.49 4.07
C HIS A 105 -14.42 -12.81 2.63
N VAL A 106 -13.60 -13.86 2.43
CA VAL A 106 -13.09 -14.28 1.14
C VAL A 106 -13.46 -15.72 0.88
N GLU A 107 -14.57 -15.96 0.18
CA GLU A 107 -15.01 -17.31 -0.19
C GLU A 107 -14.31 -17.82 -1.45
N MET A 108 -13.88 -16.90 -2.32
CA MET A 108 -13.10 -17.18 -3.52
C MET A 108 -12.10 -16.06 -3.76
N VAL A 109 -10.94 -16.41 -4.31
CA VAL A 109 -9.84 -15.48 -4.63
C VAL A 109 -9.29 -15.74 -6.03
N ARG A 110 -8.85 -14.68 -6.70
CA ARG A 110 -8.14 -14.75 -7.99
C ARG A 110 -6.80 -14.03 -7.88
N MET A 111 -5.71 -14.74 -8.20
CA MET A 111 -4.37 -14.16 -8.26
C MET A 111 -4.15 -13.35 -9.53
N VAL A 112 -3.40 -12.27 -9.41
CA VAL A 112 -2.91 -11.39 -10.48
C VAL A 112 -1.47 -10.96 -10.17
N ASN A 113 -0.87 -10.04 -10.95
CA ASN A 113 0.56 -9.73 -10.81
C ASN A 113 0.84 -8.42 -10.06
N SER A 114 -0.17 -7.64 -9.73
CA SER A 114 -0.01 -6.34 -9.05
C SER A 114 -1.30 -5.89 -8.37
N GLY A 115 -1.17 -4.94 -7.42
CA GLY A 115 -2.34 -4.27 -6.85
C GLY A 115 -3.19 -3.54 -7.89
N THR A 116 -2.56 -2.95 -8.92
CA THR A 116 -3.29 -2.32 -10.04
C THR A 116 -4.20 -3.31 -10.75
N GLU A 117 -3.69 -4.51 -11.08
CA GLU A 117 -4.49 -5.56 -11.70
C GLU A 117 -5.60 -6.06 -10.78
N ALA A 118 -5.31 -6.19 -9.49
CA ALA A 118 -6.28 -6.61 -8.48
C ALA A 118 -7.46 -5.63 -8.41
N VAL A 119 -7.19 -4.35 -8.23
CA VAL A 119 -8.23 -3.31 -8.14
C VAL A 119 -9.00 -3.17 -9.45
N MET A 120 -8.31 -3.12 -10.59
CA MET A 120 -8.95 -3.05 -11.91
C MET A 120 -9.92 -4.22 -12.12
N SER A 121 -9.53 -5.41 -11.70
CA SER A 121 -10.34 -6.63 -11.85
C SER A 121 -11.50 -6.69 -10.85
N ALA A 122 -11.29 -6.27 -9.60
CA ALA A 122 -12.33 -6.18 -8.60
C ALA A 122 -13.45 -5.19 -9.02
N ILE A 123 -13.08 -4.01 -9.52
CA ILE A 123 -14.03 -3.02 -10.05
C ILE A 123 -14.80 -3.59 -11.25
N ARG A 124 -14.12 -4.31 -12.15
CA ARG A 124 -14.80 -4.93 -13.30
C ARG A 124 -15.77 -6.02 -12.84
N ALA A 125 -15.41 -6.83 -11.85
CA ALA A 125 -16.30 -7.83 -11.26
C ALA A 125 -17.51 -7.18 -10.59
N ALA A 126 -17.29 -6.12 -9.79
CA ALA A 126 -18.36 -5.36 -9.15
C ALA A 126 -19.35 -4.76 -10.16
N ARG A 127 -18.85 -4.16 -11.26
CA ARG A 127 -19.69 -3.67 -12.37
C ARG A 127 -20.46 -4.80 -13.05
N GLY A 128 -19.78 -5.92 -13.33
CA GLY A 128 -20.42 -7.07 -13.96
C GLY A 128 -21.51 -7.70 -13.09
N TYR A 129 -21.29 -7.80 -11.79
CA TYR A 129 -22.25 -8.34 -10.84
C TYR A 129 -23.47 -7.43 -10.65
N THR A 130 -23.24 -6.14 -10.44
CA THR A 130 -24.31 -5.18 -10.16
C THR A 130 -25.05 -4.69 -11.41
N GLY A 131 -24.47 -4.83 -12.60
CA GLY A 131 -24.96 -4.22 -13.84
C GLY A 131 -24.91 -2.69 -13.83
N ARG A 132 -24.08 -2.07 -12.99
CA ARG A 132 -23.94 -0.62 -12.81
C ARG A 132 -22.56 -0.15 -13.26
N ASP A 133 -22.44 1.10 -13.70
CA ASP A 133 -21.18 1.60 -14.30
C ASP A 133 -20.35 2.45 -13.34
N LYS A 134 -21.00 3.19 -12.42
CA LYS A 134 -20.32 4.19 -11.59
C LYS A 134 -19.59 3.56 -10.41
N ILE A 135 -18.47 4.18 -10.03
CA ILE A 135 -17.73 3.88 -8.79
C ILE A 135 -17.48 5.16 -8.00
N ILE A 136 -17.40 5.04 -6.69
CA ILE A 136 -16.93 6.10 -5.80
C ILE A 136 -15.58 5.68 -5.24
N LYS A 137 -14.60 6.58 -5.32
CA LYS A 137 -13.31 6.49 -4.63
C LYS A 137 -13.09 7.72 -3.74
N PHE A 138 -12.05 7.75 -2.94
CA PHE A 138 -11.74 8.89 -2.09
C PHE A 138 -10.56 9.70 -2.63
N ALA A 139 -10.64 11.03 -2.50
CA ALA A 139 -9.52 11.92 -2.80
C ALA A 139 -8.31 11.56 -1.95
N GLY A 140 -7.12 11.55 -2.55
CA GLY A 140 -5.88 11.18 -1.88
C GLY A 140 -5.60 9.67 -1.81
N CYS A 141 -6.61 8.81 -1.96
CA CYS A 141 -6.42 7.36 -2.06
C CYS A 141 -5.91 6.94 -3.43
N TYR A 142 -4.98 5.98 -3.44
CA TYR A 142 -4.39 5.42 -4.66
C TYR A 142 -4.76 3.94 -4.81
N HIS A 143 -5.32 3.62 -5.97
CA HIS A 143 -5.85 2.29 -6.27
C HIS A 143 -5.23 1.69 -7.55
N GLY A 144 -3.93 1.95 -7.76
CA GLY A 144 -3.25 1.56 -8.98
C GLY A 144 -3.43 2.59 -10.11
N HIS A 145 -2.86 2.28 -11.27
CA HIS A 145 -2.76 3.23 -12.38
C HIS A 145 -3.63 2.86 -13.60
N SER A 146 -4.76 2.18 -13.39
CA SER A 146 -5.74 2.02 -14.46
C SER A 146 -6.44 3.35 -14.76
N ASP A 147 -6.76 3.60 -16.01
CA ASP A 147 -7.29 4.89 -16.49
C ASP A 147 -8.48 5.41 -15.69
N ALA A 148 -9.41 4.51 -15.32
CA ALA A 148 -10.60 4.88 -14.55
C ALA A 148 -10.29 5.41 -13.13
N LEU A 149 -9.09 5.16 -12.60
CA LEU A 149 -8.71 5.49 -11.23
C LEU A 149 -7.72 6.66 -11.11
N LEU A 150 -7.20 7.15 -12.23
CA LEU A 150 -6.28 8.30 -12.28
C LEU A 150 -7.06 9.64 -12.21
N VAL A 151 -7.90 9.73 -11.19
CA VAL A 151 -8.71 10.91 -10.85
C VAL A 151 -8.47 11.25 -9.39
N SER A 152 -7.97 12.43 -9.09
CA SER A 152 -7.64 12.88 -7.72
C SER A 152 -6.89 11.80 -6.91
N ALA A 153 -5.91 11.16 -7.57
CA ALA A 153 -5.14 10.04 -7.00
C ALA A 153 -4.20 10.48 -5.87
N GLY A 154 -3.60 9.50 -5.19
CA GLY A 154 -2.69 9.71 -4.06
C GLY A 154 -1.24 10.03 -4.43
N SER A 155 -0.30 9.55 -3.65
CA SER A 155 1.09 10.00 -3.52
C SER A 155 1.86 10.23 -4.84
N GLY A 156 1.77 9.32 -5.81
CA GLY A 156 2.53 9.44 -7.06
C GLY A 156 2.14 10.66 -7.88
N VAL A 157 0.85 10.96 -7.99
CA VAL A 157 0.31 12.12 -8.71
C VAL A 157 0.49 13.39 -7.90
N MET A 158 0.32 13.35 -6.58
CA MET A 158 0.59 14.49 -5.68
C MET A 158 2.07 14.90 -5.74
N THR A 159 2.98 13.93 -5.75
CA THR A 159 4.41 14.18 -5.83
C THR A 159 4.82 14.85 -7.15
N SER A 160 4.12 14.52 -8.25
CA SER A 160 4.32 15.16 -9.56
C SER A 160 3.59 16.50 -9.72
N GLY A 161 2.71 16.85 -8.78
CA GLY A 161 1.89 18.06 -8.86
C GLY A 161 0.80 18.04 -9.95
N VAL A 162 0.53 16.88 -10.52
CA VAL A 162 -0.50 16.67 -11.56
C VAL A 162 -1.62 15.81 -10.96
N PRO A 163 -2.83 16.35 -10.76
CA PRO A 163 -3.94 15.59 -10.17
C PRO A 163 -4.49 14.49 -11.08
N ASP A 164 -4.37 14.65 -12.39
CA ASP A 164 -4.80 13.69 -13.41
C ASP A 164 -3.63 13.37 -14.35
N SER A 165 -3.63 12.17 -14.95
CA SER A 165 -2.60 11.79 -15.90
C SER A 165 -2.92 12.23 -17.31
N ALA A 166 -1.92 12.79 -17.99
CA ALA A 166 -2.00 12.95 -19.44
C ALA A 166 -2.16 11.60 -20.13
N GLY A 167 -2.93 11.57 -21.21
CA GLY A 167 -3.20 10.35 -21.98
C GLY A 167 -4.42 9.55 -21.51
N VAL A 168 -5.01 9.87 -20.38
CA VAL A 168 -6.27 9.26 -19.92
C VAL A 168 -7.45 9.90 -20.66
N PRO A 169 -8.24 9.13 -21.44
CA PRO A 169 -9.42 9.66 -22.11
C PRO A 169 -10.51 10.04 -21.11
N LYS A 170 -11.23 11.14 -21.38
CA LYS A 170 -12.36 11.56 -20.51
C LYS A 170 -13.41 10.48 -20.32
N GLY A 171 -13.66 9.66 -21.34
CA GLY A 171 -14.60 8.55 -21.27
C GLY A 171 -14.20 7.46 -20.26
N CYS A 172 -12.92 7.35 -19.90
CA CYS A 172 -12.46 6.37 -18.89
C CYS A 172 -12.75 6.84 -17.46
N THR A 173 -12.84 8.16 -17.22
CA THR A 173 -12.99 8.74 -15.88
C THR A 173 -14.38 9.23 -15.55
N GLN A 174 -15.26 9.35 -16.56
CA GLN A 174 -16.61 9.93 -16.42
C GLN A 174 -17.51 9.21 -15.41
N ASP A 175 -17.26 7.90 -15.19
CA ASP A 175 -18.04 7.06 -14.27
C ASP A 175 -17.31 6.86 -12.91
N THR A 176 -16.24 7.61 -12.67
CA THR A 176 -15.53 7.62 -11.40
C THR A 176 -15.83 8.91 -10.63
N MET A 177 -16.48 8.77 -9.50
CA MET A 177 -16.86 9.86 -8.60
C MET A 177 -15.88 9.91 -7.43
N THR A 178 -15.55 11.10 -6.96
CA THR A 178 -14.55 11.27 -5.88
C THR A 178 -15.19 11.88 -4.65
N ALA A 179 -15.17 11.15 -3.54
CA ALA A 179 -15.60 11.57 -2.21
C ALA A 179 -14.43 12.14 -1.39
N VAL A 180 -14.72 12.77 -0.28
CA VAL A 180 -13.73 13.20 0.71
C VAL A 180 -13.55 12.11 1.76
N TYR A 181 -12.30 11.74 2.05
CA TYR A 181 -11.99 10.74 3.07
C TYR A 181 -12.39 11.26 4.46
N ASN A 182 -12.95 10.41 5.31
CA ASN A 182 -13.50 10.80 6.62
C ASN A 182 -14.73 11.74 6.60
N ASP A 183 -15.39 11.87 5.44
CA ASP A 183 -16.62 12.65 5.26
C ASP A 183 -17.72 11.81 4.58
N LEU A 184 -18.60 11.22 5.40
CA LEU A 184 -19.74 10.40 4.94
C LEU A 184 -20.79 11.20 4.19
N ASP A 185 -20.96 12.48 4.50
CA ASP A 185 -21.95 13.32 3.80
C ASP A 185 -21.56 13.49 2.33
N SER A 186 -20.27 13.57 2.03
CA SER A 186 -19.77 13.58 0.65
C SER A 186 -20.13 12.30 -0.12
N VAL A 187 -20.01 11.13 0.52
CA VAL A 187 -20.38 9.83 -0.07
C VAL A 187 -21.88 9.75 -0.30
N LYS A 188 -22.68 10.14 0.70
CA LYS A 188 -24.13 10.15 0.63
C LYS A 188 -24.64 11.03 -0.52
N ALA A 189 -24.11 12.25 -0.64
CA ALA A 189 -24.47 13.16 -1.72
C ALA A 189 -24.18 12.55 -3.11
N LEU A 190 -23.05 11.86 -3.27
CA LEU A 190 -22.68 11.19 -4.52
C LEU A 190 -23.59 9.98 -4.83
N LEU A 191 -23.95 9.19 -3.83
CA LEU A 191 -24.89 8.07 -4.00
C LEU A 191 -26.28 8.55 -4.39
N GLU A 192 -26.79 9.62 -3.78
CA GLU A 192 -28.05 10.25 -4.12
C GLU A 192 -28.03 10.84 -5.54
N GLN A 193 -26.95 11.53 -5.91
CA GLN A 193 -26.74 12.09 -7.26
C GLN A 193 -26.73 10.98 -8.32
N ALA A 194 -26.10 9.86 -8.04
CA ALA A 194 -25.97 8.74 -8.97
C ALA A 194 -27.25 7.91 -9.14
N LYS A 195 -28.26 8.11 -8.31
CA LYS A 195 -29.59 7.47 -8.43
C LYS A 195 -29.53 5.94 -8.61
N GLY A 196 -28.76 5.25 -7.79
CA GLY A 196 -28.62 3.79 -7.83
C GLY A 196 -27.73 3.25 -8.95
N GLN A 197 -26.91 4.10 -9.60
CA GLN A 197 -25.97 3.68 -10.64
C GLN A 197 -24.55 3.37 -10.12
N VAL A 198 -24.32 3.42 -8.81
CA VAL A 198 -23.02 3.10 -8.22
C VAL A 198 -22.88 1.60 -8.03
N ALA A 199 -21.91 0.99 -8.72
CA ALA A 199 -21.54 -0.41 -8.58
C ALA A 199 -20.82 -0.67 -7.26
N ALA A 200 -19.84 0.17 -6.94
CA ALA A 200 -19.02 0.00 -5.75
C ALA A 200 -18.50 1.34 -5.19
N VAL A 201 -18.29 1.37 -3.89
CA VAL A 201 -17.39 2.31 -3.21
C VAL A 201 -16.10 1.58 -2.91
N ILE A 202 -14.95 2.12 -3.35
CA ILE A 202 -13.63 1.58 -3.02
C ILE A 202 -12.92 2.53 -2.05
N VAL A 203 -12.34 1.97 -1.01
CA VAL A 203 -11.64 2.71 0.04
C VAL A 203 -10.37 1.99 0.47
N GLU A 204 -9.28 2.74 0.69
CA GLU A 204 -8.18 2.27 1.55
C GLU A 204 -8.67 2.37 3.00
N PRO A 205 -8.81 1.28 3.77
CA PRO A 205 -9.33 1.36 5.14
C PRO A 205 -8.47 2.22 6.06
N VAL A 206 -7.16 2.24 5.83
CA VAL A 206 -6.23 3.27 6.28
C VAL A 206 -5.60 3.85 5.01
N ALA A 207 -5.86 5.10 4.72
CA ALA A 207 -5.24 5.74 3.58
C ALA A 207 -3.75 5.93 3.86
N ALA A 208 -2.89 5.45 2.93
CA ALA A 208 -1.44 5.47 3.10
C ALA A 208 -0.69 5.97 1.85
N ASN A 209 -1.42 6.63 0.92
CA ASN A 209 -0.89 7.21 -0.30
C ASN A 209 -1.02 8.75 -0.35
N MET A 210 -1.47 9.35 0.76
CA MET A 210 -1.42 10.80 1.04
C MET A 210 -0.70 11.08 2.37
N GLY A 211 0.24 10.20 2.75
CA GLY A 211 0.67 9.94 4.10
C GLY A 211 -0.36 9.05 4.81
N VAL A 212 -0.08 8.67 6.05
CA VAL A 212 -1.01 7.81 6.81
C VAL A 212 -2.14 8.63 7.38
N VAL A 213 -3.37 8.34 6.93
CA VAL A 213 -4.60 8.95 7.46
C VAL A 213 -5.53 7.84 7.92
N ALA A 214 -5.72 7.74 9.22
CA ALA A 214 -6.61 6.77 9.82
C ALA A 214 -8.08 7.11 9.55
N PRO A 215 -8.97 6.11 9.47
CA PRO A 215 -10.40 6.36 9.45
C PRO A 215 -10.83 6.94 10.81
N LYS A 216 -11.67 7.98 10.80
CA LYS A 216 -12.32 8.46 12.02
C LYS A 216 -13.17 7.35 12.60
N LYS A 217 -13.31 7.37 13.93
CA LYS A 217 -14.15 6.38 14.63
C LYS A 217 -15.56 6.34 14.03
N GLY A 218 -16.02 5.17 13.64
CA GLY A 218 -17.34 4.94 13.04
C GLY A 218 -17.39 5.15 11.52
N PHE A 219 -16.34 5.70 10.88
CA PHE A 219 -16.37 6.02 9.45
C PHE A 219 -16.56 4.78 8.57
N LEU A 220 -15.83 3.69 8.83
CA LEU A 220 -15.92 2.48 8.03
C LEU A 220 -17.22 1.71 8.26
N GLU A 221 -17.71 1.65 9.51
CA GLU A 221 -18.98 1.03 9.90
C GLU A 221 -20.16 1.75 9.26
N ASP A 222 -20.14 3.09 9.30
CA ASP A 222 -21.19 3.91 8.69
C ASP A 222 -21.13 3.85 7.15
N LEU A 223 -19.91 3.77 6.58
CA LEU A 223 -19.72 3.56 5.14
C LEU A 223 -20.28 2.21 4.69
N ARG A 224 -20.07 1.14 5.46
CA ARG A 224 -20.68 -0.18 5.21
C ARG A 224 -22.20 -0.07 5.22
N THR A 225 -22.76 0.53 6.27
CA THR A 225 -24.21 0.73 6.40
C THR A 225 -24.78 1.53 5.22
N LEU A 226 -24.10 2.57 4.80
CA LEU A 226 -24.52 3.41 3.68
C LEU A 226 -24.49 2.62 2.36
N CYS A 227 -23.46 1.83 2.12
CA CYS A 227 -23.36 0.94 0.96
C CYS A 227 -24.52 -0.06 0.91
N ASP A 228 -24.86 -0.68 2.05
CA ASP A 228 -25.97 -1.63 2.15
C ASP A 228 -27.32 -1.00 1.83
N GLN A 229 -27.57 0.22 2.34
CA GLN A 229 -28.80 0.98 2.07
C GLN A 229 -29.03 1.29 0.59
N HIS A 230 -27.92 1.44 -0.18
CA HIS A 230 -27.95 1.75 -1.60
C HIS A 230 -27.76 0.53 -2.51
N GLY A 231 -27.57 -0.67 -1.92
CA GLY A 231 -27.23 -1.89 -2.66
C GLY A 231 -25.96 -1.70 -3.50
N THR A 232 -24.98 -0.98 -2.97
CA THR A 232 -23.69 -0.68 -3.57
C THR A 232 -22.64 -1.55 -2.88
N LEU A 233 -21.72 -2.17 -3.64
CA LEU A 233 -20.68 -2.99 -3.03
C LEU A 233 -19.63 -2.11 -2.35
N LEU A 234 -19.12 -2.58 -1.20
CA LEU A 234 -17.98 -2.00 -0.52
C LEU A 234 -16.73 -2.82 -0.86
N ILE A 235 -15.73 -2.18 -1.46
CA ILE A 235 -14.43 -2.79 -1.75
C ILE A 235 -13.39 -2.19 -0.80
N PHE A 236 -12.74 -3.03 0.01
CA PHE A 236 -11.55 -2.64 0.75
C PHE A 236 -10.32 -2.85 -0.13
N ASP A 237 -9.61 -1.76 -0.41
CA ASP A 237 -8.26 -1.84 -0.96
C ASP A 237 -7.27 -2.13 0.18
N GLU A 238 -7.00 -3.39 0.37
CA GLU A 238 -6.09 -3.93 1.38
C GLU A 238 -4.67 -4.19 0.82
N VAL A 239 -4.31 -3.52 -0.25
CA VAL A 239 -2.97 -3.68 -0.85
C VAL A 239 -1.86 -3.26 0.14
N ILE A 240 -2.11 -2.30 1.04
CA ILE A 240 -1.18 -1.91 2.12
C ILE A 240 -1.56 -2.57 3.45
N THR A 241 -2.83 -2.56 3.82
CA THR A 241 -3.32 -2.96 5.14
C THR A 241 -3.51 -4.47 5.30
N GLY A 242 -3.72 -5.19 4.21
CA GLY A 242 -3.90 -6.63 4.21
C GLY A 242 -2.70 -7.37 4.78
N PHE A 243 -2.95 -8.27 5.73
CA PHE A 243 -1.92 -9.01 6.48
C PHE A 243 -0.92 -8.13 7.24
N ARG A 244 -1.17 -6.80 7.35
CA ARG A 244 -0.31 -5.89 8.09
C ARG A 244 -0.88 -5.46 9.43
N LEU A 245 -2.14 -5.06 9.49
CA LEU A 245 -2.77 -4.58 10.74
C LEU A 245 -3.18 -5.74 11.65
N ALA A 246 -3.63 -6.82 11.06
CA ALA A 246 -3.92 -8.12 11.63
C ALA A 246 -3.73 -9.16 10.53
N PHE A 247 -3.86 -10.45 10.82
CA PHE A 247 -3.82 -11.47 9.79
C PHE A 247 -4.96 -11.29 8.77
N GLY A 248 -6.17 -11.01 9.24
CA GLY A 248 -7.32 -10.65 8.38
C GLY A 248 -7.34 -9.21 7.89
N GLY A 249 -6.22 -8.50 7.98
CA GLY A 249 -6.07 -7.13 7.51
C GLY A 249 -6.90 -6.10 8.25
N ALA A 250 -7.28 -5.03 7.57
CA ALA A 250 -8.12 -3.97 8.12
C ALA A 250 -9.55 -4.43 8.38
N ALA A 251 -10.07 -5.40 7.62
CA ALA A 251 -11.39 -5.97 7.86
C ALA A 251 -11.49 -6.57 9.28
N GLU A 252 -10.49 -7.33 9.71
CA GLU A 252 -10.38 -7.85 11.07
C GLU A 252 -10.11 -6.74 12.09
N TYR A 253 -9.12 -5.88 11.81
CA TYR A 253 -8.65 -4.84 12.73
C TYR A 253 -9.76 -3.84 13.12
N PHE A 254 -10.60 -3.44 12.17
CA PHE A 254 -11.72 -2.52 12.41
C PHE A 254 -13.06 -3.22 12.61
N GLY A 255 -13.15 -4.53 12.42
CA GLY A 255 -14.39 -5.31 12.57
C GLY A 255 -15.44 -4.97 11.50
N VAL A 256 -15.03 -4.57 10.30
CA VAL A 256 -15.93 -4.23 9.20
C VAL A 256 -15.71 -5.17 8.02
N THR A 257 -16.77 -5.83 7.57
CA THR A 257 -16.72 -6.81 6.48
C THR A 257 -17.05 -6.14 5.14
N PRO A 258 -16.11 -6.07 4.19
CA PRO A 258 -16.38 -5.62 2.82
C PRO A 258 -17.02 -6.73 1.99
N ASP A 259 -17.62 -6.38 0.84
CA ASP A 259 -18.11 -7.34 -0.16
C ASP A 259 -16.98 -7.95 -0.98
N MET A 260 -15.95 -7.16 -1.22
CA MET A 260 -14.74 -7.54 -1.95
C MET A 260 -13.50 -6.92 -1.31
N VAL A 261 -12.36 -7.59 -1.52
CA VAL A 261 -11.04 -7.09 -1.09
C VAL A 261 -10.05 -7.18 -2.24
N THR A 262 -9.03 -6.31 -2.19
CA THR A 262 -7.86 -6.40 -3.06
C THR A 262 -6.60 -6.48 -2.23
N TYR A 263 -5.69 -7.36 -2.60
CA TYR A 263 -4.41 -7.59 -1.94
C TYR A 263 -3.24 -7.35 -2.88
N GLY A 264 -2.09 -7.07 -2.30
CA GLY A 264 -0.81 -6.92 -2.97
C GLY A 264 0.32 -6.93 -1.93
N LYS A 265 1.47 -6.43 -2.27
CA LYS A 265 2.59 -6.22 -1.33
C LYS A 265 2.90 -7.44 -0.47
N ILE A 266 2.41 -7.50 0.79
CA ILE A 266 2.67 -8.58 1.75
C ILE A 266 2.30 -9.96 1.18
N ILE A 267 1.19 -10.07 0.44
CA ILE A 267 0.77 -11.36 -0.15
C ILE A 267 1.82 -11.96 -1.10
N GLY A 268 2.74 -11.16 -1.60
CA GLY A 268 3.81 -11.58 -2.51
C GLY A 268 5.19 -11.71 -1.86
N ALA A 269 5.35 -11.29 -0.58
CA ALA A 269 6.65 -11.31 0.10
C ALA A 269 7.81 -10.70 -0.71
N GLY A 270 7.51 -9.61 -1.46
CA GLY A 270 8.47 -8.94 -2.35
C GLY A 270 8.41 -9.40 -3.81
N MET A 271 7.71 -10.48 -4.13
CA MET A 271 7.45 -10.90 -5.52
C MET A 271 6.27 -10.12 -6.12
N PRO A 272 6.22 -9.96 -7.47
CA PRO A 272 5.14 -9.29 -8.15
C PRO A 272 3.87 -10.15 -8.10
N VAL A 273 2.97 -9.78 -7.20
CA VAL A 273 1.69 -10.47 -6.97
C VAL A 273 0.64 -9.46 -6.53
N GLY A 274 -0.59 -9.72 -6.89
CA GLY A 274 -1.79 -9.16 -6.32
C GLY A 274 -2.88 -10.22 -6.28
N ALA A 275 -3.97 -9.94 -5.61
CA ALA A 275 -5.16 -10.79 -5.61
C ALA A 275 -6.41 -9.94 -5.38
N TYR A 276 -7.55 -10.46 -5.81
CA TYR A 276 -8.85 -9.93 -5.42
C TYR A 276 -9.79 -11.09 -5.09
N GLY A 277 -10.65 -10.85 -4.13
CA GLY A 277 -11.57 -11.87 -3.63
C GLY A 277 -12.81 -11.27 -3.01
N GLY A 278 -13.74 -12.12 -2.61
CA GLY A 278 -15.00 -11.76 -2.00
C GLY A 278 -15.95 -12.95 -1.92
N SER A 279 -17.24 -12.67 -1.85
CA SER A 279 -18.26 -13.73 -1.84
C SER A 279 -18.21 -14.55 -3.12
N ARG A 280 -18.57 -15.83 -3.01
CA ARG A 280 -18.65 -16.76 -4.15
C ARG A 280 -19.52 -16.20 -5.27
N GLU A 281 -20.65 -15.63 -4.93
CA GLU A 281 -21.60 -15.08 -5.88
C GLU A 281 -20.99 -13.98 -6.78
N ILE A 282 -20.20 -13.08 -6.19
CA ILE A 282 -19.49 -12.04 -6.97
C ILE A 282 -18.33 -12.64 -7.77
N MET A 283 -17.57 -13.55 -7.18
CA MET A 283 -16.36 -14.08 -7.80
C MET A 283 -16.67 -15.09 -8.94
N GLU A 284 -17.80 -15.76 -8.91
CA GLU A 284 -18.28 -16.61 -10.01
C GLU A 284 -18.66 -15.82 -11.27
N MET A 285 -18.77 -14.48 -11.18
CA MET A 285 -18.86 -13.62 -12.37
C MET A 285 -17.58 -13.60 -13.20
N VAL A 286 -16.44 -14.02 -12.64
CA VAL A 286 -15.15 -13.96 -13.32
C VAL A 286 -14.97 -15.16 -14.24
N SER A 287 -14.53 -14.90 -15.48
CA SER A 287 -14.24 -15.94 -16.47
C SER A 287 -13.21 -16.99 -15.95
N PRO A 288 -13.38 -18.29 -16.21
CA PRO A 288 -14.34 -18.92 -17.14
C PRO A 288 -15.70 -19.24 -16.51
N ALA A 289 -15.91 -19.02 -15.21
CA ALA A 289 -17.19 -19.30 -14.56
C ALA A 289 -18.29 -18.33 -15.03
N GLY A 290 -17.96 -17.06 -15.21
CA GLY A 290 -18.87 -16.00 -15.62
C GLY A 290 -18.34 -15.15 -16.80
N PRO A 291 -19.05 -14.07 -17.14
CA PRO A 291 -18.76 -13.26 -18.31
C PRO A 291 -17.65 -12.20 -18.11
N VAL A 292 -17.20 -11.95 -16.88
CA VAL A 292 -16.22 -10.92 -16.57
C VAL A 292 -14.81 -11.39 -16.90
N TYR A 293 -14.21 -10.84 -17.93
CA TYR A 293 -12.90 -11.28 -18.41
C TYR A 293 -11.73 -10.75 -17.56
N GLN A 294 -10.83 -11.64 -17.19
CA GLN A 294 -9.52 -11.36 -16.61
C GLN A 294 -8.56 -12.46 -17.01
N ALA A 295 -7.33 -12.12 -17.38
CA ALA A 295 -6.27 -13.06 -17.71
C ALA A 295 -4.91 -12.47 -17.37
N GLY A 296 -3.93 -13.33 -17.09
CA GLY A 296 -2.55 -12.95 -16.83
C GLY A 296 -1.61 -14.13 -17.00
N THR A 297 -0.62 -14.01 -17.89
CA THR A 297 0.34 -15.08 -18.19
C THR A 297 1.09 -15.57 -16.94
N LEU A 298 1.40 -14.65 -16.02
CA LEU A 298 2.17 -14.94 -14.82
C LEU A 298 1.32 -14.89 -13.53
N SER A 299 -0.01 -14.76 -13.66
CA SER A 299 -0.91 -14.84 -12.51
C SER A 299 -0.80 -16.21 -11.85
N GLY A 300 -0.51 -16.24 -10.55
CA GLY A 300 -0.31 -17.49 -9.82
C GLY A 300 1.01 -18.21 -10.14
N ASN A 301 2.04 -17.49 -10.65
CA ASN A 301 3.32 -18.14 -10.94
C ASN A 301 3.94 -18.79 -9.70
N PRO A 302 4.61 -19.95 -9.86
CA PRO A 302 5.04 -20.77 -8.72
C PRO A 302 6.02 -20.07 -7.78
N ILE A 303 6.86 -19.17 -8.30
CA ILE A 303 7.85 -18.47 -7.49
C ILE A 303 7.17 -17.48 -6.55
N ALA A 304 6.23 -16.68 -7.08
CA ALA A 304 5.48 -15.72 -6.28
C ALA A 304 4.54 -16.42 -5.29
N MET A 305 3.94 -17.55 -5.68
CA MET A 305 3.11 -18.35 -4.77
C MET A 305 3.96 -18.95 -3.64
N ALA A 306 5.14 -19.48 -3.92
CA ALA A 306 6.04 -20.03 -2.91
C ALA A 306 6.47 -18.97 -1.90
N ALA A 307 6.86 -17.78 -2.37
CA ALA A 307 7.21 -16.67 -1.50
C ALA A 307 6.03 -16.22 -0.62
N GLY A 308 4.90 -15.93 -1.26
CA GLY A 308 3.71 -15.42 -0.59
C GLY A 308 3.11 -16.42 0.41
N LEU A 309 2.92 -17.68 0.00
CA LEU A 309 2.35 -18.71 0.88
C LEU A 309 3.24 -18.97 2.10
N THR A 310 4.57 -18.98 1.92
CA THR A 310 5.50 -19.11 3.04
C THR A 310 5.35 -17.95 4.02
N GLN A 311 5.28 -16.71 3.54
CA GLN A 311 5.08 -15.55 4.40
C GLN A 311 3.72 -15.60 5.12
N LEU A 312 2.64 -15.92 4.41
CA LEU A 312 1.31 -15.97 5.02
C LEU A 312 1.19 -17.07 6.07
N LYS A 313 1.75 -18.27 5.80
CA LYS A 313 1.81 -19.36 6.79
C LYS A 313 2.57 -18.92 8.04
N TYR A 314 3.75 -18.30 7.86
CA TYR A 314 4.52 -17.77 8.97
C TYR A 314 3.73 -16.77 9.81
N LEU A 315 3.10 -15.77 9.17
CA LEU A 315 2.29 -14.76 9.86
C LEU A 315 1.08 -15.36 10.59
N TYR A 316 0.48 -16.41 10.04
CA TYR A 316 -0.63 -17.11 10.68
C TYR A 316 -0.18 -17.93 11.90
N GLU A 317 0.95 -18.60 11.81
CA GLU A 317 1.52 -19.40 12.90
C GLU A 317 2.13 -18.54 14.02
N HIS A 318 2.51 -17.28 13.70
CA HIS A 318 3.20 -16.34 14.59
C HIS A 318 2.39 -15.05 14.80
N GLN A 319 1.21 -15.17 15.39
CA GLN A 319 0.30 -14.02 15.63
C GLN A 319 0.90 -12.95 16.56
N GLU A 320 1.91 -13.30 17.37
CA GLU A 320 2.68 -12.37 18.19
C GLU A 320 3.38 -11.26 17.38
N VAL A 321 3.61 -11.48 16.08
CA VAL A 321 4.15 -10.48 15.15
C VAL A 321 3.33 -9.20 15.16
N TYR A 322 2.02 -9.29 15.20
CA TYR A 322 1.14 -8.11 15.16
C TYR A 322 1.24 -7.28 16.43
N LYS A 323 1.37 -7.93 17.59
CA LYS A 323 1.58 -7.25 18.86
C LYS A 323 2.96 -6.59 18.91
N ASP A 324 4.02 -7.28 18.45
CA ASP A 324 5.37 -6.73 18.35
C ASP A 324 5.40 -5.48 17.44
N LEU A 325 4.74 -5.55 16.30
CA LEU A 325 4.64 -4.42 15.37
C LEU A 325 3.86 -3.23 15.94
N GLU A 326 2.79 -3.48 16.70
CA GLU A 326 2.03 -2.45 17.40
C GLU A 326 2.89 -1.74 18.45
N GLU A 327 3.63 -2.52 19.28
CA GLU A 327 4.54 -2.00 20.31
C GLU A 327 5.67 -1.16 19.68
N LYS A 328 6.25 -1.63 18.58
CA LYS A 328 7.26 -0.88 17.80
C LYS A 328 6.70 0.39 17.18
N GLY A 329 5.49 0.33 16.64
CA GLY A 329 4.80 1.50 16.13
C GLY A 329 4.58 2.55 17.21
N GLN A 330 4.05 2.15 18.35
CA GLN A 330 3.87 3.05 19.49
C GLN A 330 5.21 3.64 19.99
N LYS A 331 6.29 2.82 20.04
CA LYS A 331 7.62 3.29 20.44
C LYS A 331 8.17 4.33 19.47
N LEU A 332 8.14 4.07 18.17
CA LEU A 332 8.69 4.99 17.17
C LEU A 332 7.84 6.25 17.02
N TYR A 333 6.57 6.07 16.68
CA TYR A 333 5.70 7.20 16.34
C TYR A 333 5.33 8.04 17.57
N GLY A 334 5.05 7.39 18.71
CA GLY A 334 4.87 8.09 20.00
C GLY A 334 6.14 8.82 20.44
N GLY A 335 7.32 8.20 20.24
CA GLY A 335 8.60 8.87 20.51
C GLY A 335 8.84 10.09 19.62
N ILE A 336 8.41 10.07 18.35
CA ILE A 336 8.47 11.24 17.46
C ILE A 336 7.52 12.34 17.96
N GLU A 337 6.29 12.01 18.38
CA GLU A 337 5.35 12.97 18.95
C GLU A 337 5.92 13.66 20.19
N GLU A 338 6.57 12.91 21.08
CA GLU A 338 7.23 13.45 22.26
C GLU A 338 8.35 14.43 21.89
N ILE A 339 9.19 14.07 20.91
CA ILE A 339 10.27 14.93 20.40
C ILE A 339 9.70 16.23 19.84
N LEU A 340 8.66 16.17 19.02
CA LEU A 340 8.02 17.35 18.44
C LEU A 340 7.46 18.28 19.55
N LYS A 341 6.82 17.69 20.55
CA LYS A 341 6.30 18.44 21.71
C LYS A 341 7.41 19.11 22.50
N GLU A 342 8.51 18.42 22.78
CA GLU A 342 9.68 18.98 23.48
C GLU A 342 10.32 20.12 22.67
N ALA A 343 10.39 19.98 21.34
CA ALA A 343 10.91 21.02 20.45
C ALA A 343 9.95 22.20 20.23
N GLY A 344 8.73 22.14 20.76
CA GLY A 344 7.69 23.16 20.52
C GLY A 344 7.25 23.23 19.06
N SER A 345 7.37 22.12 18.33
CA SER A 345 6.98 22.03 16.93
C SER A 345 5.46 21.90 16.79
N GLU A 346 4.91 22.50 15.73
CA GLU A 346 3.49 22.40 15.36
C GLU A 346 3.21 21.24 14.38
N TYR A 347 4.21 20.38 14.09
CA TYR A 347 4.04 19.24 13.18
C TYR A 347 3.32 18.07 13.84
N HIS A 348 2.73 17.20 13.02
CA HIS A 348 1.88 16.10 13.48
C HIS A 348 2.40 14.73 13.03
N VAL A 349 2.14 13.73 13.85
CA VAL A 349 2.39 12.32 13.51
C VAL A 349 1.05 11.61 13.44
N ASN A 350 0.81 10.90 12.35
CA ASN A 350 -0.28 9.94 12.27
C ASN A 350 0.29 8.53 12.19
N HIS A 351 -0.29 7.58 12.90
CA HIS A 351 0.08 6.17 12.75
C HIS A 351 -1.09 5.23 13.03
N VAL A 352 -1.01 4.05 12.46
CA VAL A 352 -1.86 2.90 12.77
C VAL A 352 -0.95 1.68 12.79
N SER A 353 -0.79 1.06 13.96
CA SER A 353 0.12 -0.07 14.15
C SER A 353 1.54 0.23 13.61
N SER A 354 2.02 -0.57 12.68
CA SER A 354 3.38 -0.51 12.12
C SER A 354 3.55 0.45 10.94
N LEU A 355 2.56 1.26 10.63
CA LEU A 355 2.64 2.28 9.57
C LEU A 355 2.31 3.67 10.10
N GLY A 356 3.06 4.68 9.68
CA GLY A 356 2.87 6.04 10.13
C GLY A 356 3.53 7.07 9.22
N SER A 357 3.24 8.34 9.46
CA SER A 357 3.82 9.47 8.75
C SER A 357 4.04 10.64 9.69
N LEU A 358 5.19 11.28 9.56
CA LEU A 358 5.44 12.60 10.13
C LEU A 358 5.01 13.66 9.10
N PHE A 359 3.99 14.43 9.42
CA PHE A 359 3.49 15.51 8.60
C PHE A 359 4.10 16.85 9.00
N PHE A 360 4.71 17.52 8.05
CA PHE A 360 5.18 18.91 8.18
C PHE A 360 4.02 19.89 7.95
N ALA A 361 2.90 19.63 8.63
CA ALA A 361 1.67 20.40 8.59
C ALA A 361 1.38 20.96 9.98
N LYS A 362 0.79 22.17 10.05
CA LYS A 362 0.43 22.83 11.32
C LYS A 362 -0.90 22.36 11.87
N GLU A 363 -1.77 21.89 11.01
CA GLU A 363 -3.09 21.37 11.39
C GLU A 363 -3.09 19.85 11.34
N GLU A 364 -3.96 19.23 12.12
CA GLU A 364 -4.19 17.79 12.10
C GLU A 364 -4.53 17.30 10.69
N VAL A 365 -3.88 16.24 10.26
CA VAL A 365 -4.08 15.67 8.92
C VAL A 365 -5.12 14.55 8.99
N VAL A 366 -6.30 14.81 8.43
CA VAL A 366 -7.46 13.91 8.49
C VAL A 366 -8.03 13.56 7.11
N ASP A 367 -7.57 14.23 6.05
CA ASP A 367 -8.01 14.07 4.67
C ASP A 367 -6.95 14.55 3.67
N TYR A 368 -7.29 14.48 2.38
CA TYR A 368 -6.43 14.93 1.29
C TYR A 368 -6.09 16.42 1.34
N THR A 369 -7.04 17.26 1.74
CA THR A 369 -6.86 18.71 1.78
C THR A 369 -5.89 19.10 2.88
N SER A 370 -6.04 18.54 4.06
CA SER A 370 -5.13 18.75 5.19
C SER A 370 -3.74 18.15 4.93
N ALA A 371 -3.65 16.96 4.29
CA ALA A 371 -2.36 16.39 3.88
C ALA A 371 -1.59 17.31 2.92
N LYS A 372 -2.28 17.94 1.95
CA LYS A 372 -1.68 18.88 0.99
C LYS A 372 -1.17 20.18 1.60
N SER A 373 -1.57 20.53 2.81
CA SER A 373 -1.08 21.72 3.52
C SER A 373 0.36 21.55 4.04
N SER A 374 0.92 20.33 3.97
CA SER A 374 2.26 20.02 4.44
C SER A 374 3.35 20.79 3.69
N ASP A 375 4.34 21.28 4.44
CA ASP A 375 5.56 21.92 3.88
C ASP A 375 6.49 20.84 3.31
N THR A 376 6.36 20.61 2.01
CA THR A 376 7.18 19.60 1.30
C THR A 376 8.66 19.97 1.25
N LYS A 377 9.02 21.26 1.40
CA LYS A 377 10.40 21.68 1.45
C LYS A 377 11.02 21.35 2.81
N ALA A 378 10.32 21.63 3.90
CA ALA A 378 10.76 21.24 5.24
C ALA A 378 10.92 19.71 5.34
N PHE A 379 10.00 18.94 4.73
CA PHE A 379 10.14 17.49 4.62
C PHE A 379 11.40 17.10 3.83
N ALA A 380 11.70 17.76 2.71
CA ALA A 380 12.90 17.45 1.92
C ALA A 380 14.19 17.71 2.72
N ASP A 381 14.24 18.79 3.49
CA ASP A 381 15.37 19.10 4.37
C ASP A 381 15.53 18.04 5.48
N TYR A 382 14.42 17.61 6.08
CA TYR A 382 14.39 16.51 7.05
C TYR A 382 14.87 15.18 6.44
N PHE A 383 14.33 14.81 5.28
CA PHE A 383 14.75 13.61 4.55
C PHE A 383 16.28 13.58 4.32
N LEU A 384 16.85 14.71 3.84
CA LEU A 384 18.27 14.82 3.60
C LEU A 384 19.11 14.69 4.89
N ALA A 385 18.62 15.24 5.99
CA ALA A 385 19.27 15.13 7.29
C ALA A 385 19.25 13.68 7.79
N MET A 386 18.12 12.98 7.66
CA MET A 386 17.98 11.58 8.04
C MET A 386 18.84 10.66 7.17
N LEU A 387 18.83 10.86 5.85
CA LEU A 387 19.65 10.08 4.92
C LEU A 387 21.15 10.18 5.24
N LYS A 388 21.64 11.37 5.58
CA LYS A 388 23.04 11.60 6.02
C LYS A 388 23.40 10.86 7.31
N GLN A 389 22.41 10.61 8.16
CA GLN A 389 22.59 9.88 9.41
C GLN A 389 22.33 8.36 9.25
N GLY A 390 22.15 7.87 8.03
CA GLY A 390 21.94 6.45 7.76
C GLY A 390 20.51 5.98 7.98
N ILE A 391 19.51 6.87 7.86
CA ILE A 391 18.09 6.53 7.89
C ILE A 391 17.49 6.79 6.51
N HIS A 392 16.87 5.78 5.93
CA HIS A 392 16.26 5.84 4.61
C HIS A 392 14.73 5.90 4.74
N LEU A 393 14.17 7.07 4.48
CA LEU A 393 12.74 7.33 4.44
C LEU A 393 12.23 7.28 2.99
N ALA A 394 10.91 7.23 2.80
CA ALA A 394 10.34 7.46 1.49
C ALA A 394 10.64 8.91 1.02
N PRO A 395 11.05 9.12 -0.24
CA PRO A 395 11.46 10.44 -0.74
C PRO A 395 10.25 11.33 -1.11
N SER A 396 9.20 11.30 -0.31
CA SER A 396 7.98 12.09 -0.48
C SER A 396 7.25 12.21 0.85
N GLN A 397 6.77 13.42 1.17
CA GLN A 397 5.93 13.71 2.33
C GLN A 397 4.66 12.84 2.39
N PHE A 398 4.16 12.41 1.24
CA PHE A 398 2.88 11.72 1.09
C PHE A 398 2.99 10.20 1.09
N GLU A 399 4.13 9.67 1.47
CA GLU A 399 4.35 8.23 1.63
C GLU A 399 4.38 7.84 3.10
N ALA A 400 3.99 6.60 3.37
CA ALA A 400 4.07 6.02 4.70
C ALA A 400 5.49 5.54 5.03
N MET A 401 5.84 5.59 6.30
CA MET A 401 6.92 4.80 6.91
C MET A 401 6.35 3.46 7.35
N PHE A 402 7.13 2.40 7.18
CA PHE A 402 6.77 1.04 7.56
C PHE A 402 7.76 0.48 8.56
N LEU A 403 7.25 -0.33 9.50
CA LEU A 403 8.05 -1.13 10.40
C LEU A 403 7.93 -2.61 10.06
N SER A 404 9.01 -3.32 10.27
CA SER A 404 9.08 -4.78 10.18
C SER A 404 9.50 -5.38 11.52
N THR A 405 9.36 -6.69 11.67
CA THR A 405 9.85 -7.41 12.87
C THR A 405 11.35 -7.26 13.07
N ALA A 406 12.10 -6.96 12.00
CA ALA A 406 13.55 -6.78 12.03
C ALA A 406 14.02 -5.45 12.64
N HIS A 407 13.14 -4.46 12.83
CA HIS A 407 13.47 -3.22 13.54
C HIS A 407 13.56 -3.51 15.05
N SER A 408 14.78 -3.67 15.58
CA SER A 408 14.98 -3.90 17.01
C SER A 408 14.76 -2.62 17.82
N ASP A 409 14.62 -2.79 19.13
CA ASP A 409 14.51 -1.66 20.07
C ASP A 409 15.69 -0.70 19.97
N GLU A 410 16.91 -1.23 19.80
CA GLU A 410 18.13 -0.43 19.66
C GLU A 410 18.11 0.40 18.37
N VAL A 411 17.60 -0.17 17.27
CA VAL A 411 17.45 0.54 15.98
C VAL A 411 16.43 1.68 16.12
N LEU A 412 15.31 1.43 16.80
CA LEU A 412 14.28 2.45 17.02
C LEU A 412 14.79 3.58 17.93
N GLU A 413 15.53 3.27 18.99
CA GLU A 413 16.13 4.25 19.90
C GLU A 413 17.20 5.11 19.21
N ASP A 414 18.04 4.50 18.38
CA ASP A 414 19.02 5.23 17.57
C ASP A 414 18.33 6.17 16.58
N THR A 415 17.25 5.69 15.94
CA THR A 415 16.44 6.50 15.03
C THR A 415 15.81 7.70 15.76
N LEU A 416 15.19 7.48 16.93
CA LEU A 416 14.62 8.56 17.74
C LEU A 416 15.68 9.58 18.18
N THR A 417 16.88 9.10 18.54
CA THR A 417 18.02 9.98 18.90
C THR A 417 18.40 10.89 17.72
N LYS A 418 18.46 10.34 16.51
CA LYS A 418 18.79 11.11 15.29
C LYS A 418 17.70 12.12 14.93
N ILE A 419 16.42 11.72 15.08
CA ILE A 419 15.27 12.62 14.90
C ILE A 419 15.30 13.75 15.94
N ARG A 420 15.57 13.44 17.19
CA ARG A 420 15.70 14.44 18.27
C ARG A 420 16.80 15.46 17.93
N ASN A 421 17.96 15.01 17.48
CA ASN A 421 19.06 15.90 17.09
C ASN A 421 18.73 16.81 15.90
N TYR A 422 17.75 16.47 15.09
CA TYR A 422 17.28 17.33 13.99
C TYR A 422 16.35 18.44 14.49
N PHE A 423 15.50 18.16 15.45
CA PHE A 423 14.49 19.11 15.93
C PHE A 423 14.97 19.99 17.11
N MET A 424 16.00 19.57 17.86
CA MET A 424 16.60 20.32 18.97
C MET A 424 17.80 21.15 18.53
#